data_f755b60bb514efe9340213fe5a66b655
#
_entry.id   f755b60bb514efe9340213fe5a66b655
#
_cell.length_a   1.000
_cell.length_b   1.000
_cell.length_c   1.000
_cell.angle_alpha   90.00
_cell.angle_beta   90.00
_cell.angle_gamma   90.00
#
_symmetry.space_group_name_H-M   'P 1'
#
loop_
_entity.id
_entity.type
_entity.pdbx_description
1 polymer ?
#
loop_
_entity_poly.entity_id
_entity_poly.type
_entity_poly.pdbx_seq_one_letter_code
_entity_poly.pdbx_strand_id
1 'polypeptide(L)'
;MRTIELLCPAKNADIGIEAIRHGADAVYIGGPSFGARAAAGNSIEDIQRLCDYAHIFGARVYVTLNVILYDDELEEVEKMVHALYAAGVDALITQDLALLKMNIPPIALHASTQMDTITADKAKFLEQCGYSQIVVGRELSIDQLNAITQAVKVPIEAFVHGALCVSYSGRCYVSQHICGRSANRGACSQFCRLKFDLIDADGHVISTQHHLSLRDMNRTNSIEQMLDAGVSSFKVQGRLKDVGYVRNISAHYREKIDAVLSRHPELQRASFGKSRYAFKPQVEKSFNRGFTEFFLHGRRPDVWSKHTPKAIGAPVGNVKRVGKRSFVVDTSVTFANGDGLCYFDEKGNLQGFRINRAEGTELFPLKVPESLKPGTELYRNEDRAFEKTMEKSSSERVLSIRIALSQKDGSTEGFTLSAKTEHGVCISLDFPMELQEARSPQHENIV
;
A
#
# COMPACT_ATOMS: atom_id res chain seq x y z
N MET A 1 21.60 -1.60 13.58
CA MET A 1 20.90 -0.86 12.51
C MET A 1 19.41 -1.07 12.65
N ARG A 2 18.60 0.00 12.59
CA ARG A 2 17.13 -0.11 12.57
C ARG A 2 16.67 -0.46 11.16
N THR A 3 15.83 -1.48 11.05
CA THR A 3 15.30 -1.95 9.77
C THR A 3 14.02 -1.19 9.42
N ILE A 4 13.91 -0.70 8.19
CA ILE A 4 12.79 0.07 7.68
C ILE A 4 12.04 -0.72 6.63
N GLU A 5 10.72 -0.85 6.82
CA GLU A 5 9.83 -1.68 6.04
C GLU A 5 8.78 -0.84 5.30
N LEU A 6 8.59 -1.11 4.01
CA LEU A 6 7.43 -0.69 3.23
C LEU A 6 6.45 -1.86 3.14
N LEU A 7 5.30 -1.75 3.83
CA LEU A 7 4.27 -2.77 3.87
C LEU A 7 3.11 -2.41 2.94
N CYS A 8 2.93 -3.20 1.88
CA CYS A 8 1.93 -2.96 0.85
C CYS A 8 0.76 -3.97 0.91
N PRO A 9 -0.44 -3.56 0.45
CA PRO A 9 -1.61 -4.43 0.46
C PRO A 9 -1.60 -5.40 -0.71
N ALA A 10 -2.14 -6.60 -0.50
CA ALA A 10 -2.46 -7.55 -1.54
C ALA A 10 -3.94 -7.98 -1.45
N LYS A 11 -4.68 -7.91 -2.56
CA LYS A 11 -6.02 -8.48 -2.69
C LYS A 11 -5.93 -9.99 -2.92
N ASN A 12 -4.96 -10.41 -3.73
CA ASN A 12 -4.63 -11.80 -4.04
C ASN A 12 -3.11 -11.95 -4.23
N ALA A 13 -2.64 -13.17 -4.44
CA ALA A 13 -1.22 -13.46 -4.58
C ALA A 13 -0.57 -12.72 -5.75
N ASP A 14 -1.23 -12.59 -6.91
CA ASP A 14 -0.68 -11.88 -8.08
C ASP A 14 -0.43 -10.41 -7.78
N ILE A 15 -1.38 -9.74 -7.12
CA ILE A 15 -1.19 -8.34 -6.67
C ILE A 15 -0.09 -8.24 -5.62
N GLY A 16 0.06 -9.24 -4.74
CA GLY A 16 1.15 -9.30 -3.77
C GLY A 16 2.52 -9.41 -4.45
N ILE A 17 2.66 -10.27 -5.45
CA ILE A 17 3.86 -10.39 -6.28
C ILE A 17 4.19 -9.05 -6.95
N GLU A 18 3.18 -8.38 -7.50
CA GLU A 18 3.37 -7.06 -8.11
C GLU A 18 3.79 -5.99 -7.09
N ALA A 19 3.25 -6.01 -5.87
CA ALA A 19 3.72 -5.12 -4.81
C ALA A 19 5.21 -5.31 -4.51
N ILE A 20 5.67 -6.58 -4.43
CA ILE A 20 7.08 -6.92 -4.20
C ILE A 20 7.95 -6.47 -5.37
N ARG A 21 7.53 -6.73 -6.61
CA ARG A 21 8.22 -6.25 -7.82
C ARG A 21 8.39 -4.74 -7.83
N HIS A 22 7.39 -4.02 -7.28
CA HIS A 22 7.37 -2.55 -7.20
C HIS A 22 7.98 -2.02 -5.88
N GLY A 23 8.73 -2.84 -5.14
CA GLY A 23 9.59 -2.41 -4.07
C GLY A 23 9.05 -2.56 -2.65
N ALA A 24 7.93 -3.25 -2.45
CA ALA A 24 7.47 -3.61 -1.11
C ALA A 24 8.49 -4.51 -0.39
N ASP A 25 8.72 -4.25 0.88
CA ASP A 25 9.54 -5.09 1.76
C ASP A 25 8.70 -6.17 2.45
N ALA A 26 7.41 -5.90 2.58
CA ALA A 26 6.43 -6.87 3.03
C ALA A 26 5.08 -6.64 2.36
N VAL A 27 4.26 -7.67 2.30
CA VAL A 27 2.87 -7.58 1.83
C VAL A 27 1.93 -8.13 2.89
N TYR A 28 0.73 -7.53 3.01
CA TYR A 28 -0.31 -8.10 3.84
C TYR A 28 -1.53 -8.48 3.02
N ILE A 29 -2.00 -9.70 3.23
CA ILE A 29 -3.05 -10.37 2.46
C ILE A 29 -4.14 -10.90 3.40
N GLY A 30 -5.37 -11.07 2.91
CA GLY A 30 -6.42 -11.78 3.65
C GLY A 30 -6.17 -13.29 3.63
N GLY A 31 -6.36 -13.96 4.77
CA GLY A 31 -6.45 -15.42 4.83
C GLY A 31 -7.73 -15.95 4.19
N PRO A 32 -7.96 -17.26 4.23
CA PRO A 32 -9.20 -17.87 3.75
C PRO A 32 -10.45 -17.31 4.46
N SER A 33 -10.35 -17.02 5.76
CA SER A 33 -11.41 -16.49 6.62
C SER A 33 -10.86 -15.54 7.69
N PHE A 34 -11.71 -15.01 8.58
CA PHE A 34 -11.38 -14.20 9.77
C PHE A 34 -10.59 -12.91 9.52
N GLY A 35 -10.59 -12.38 8.31
CA GLY A 35 -10.02 -11.07 8.00
C GLY A 35 -11.04 -9.94 8.08
N ALA A 36 -10.63 -8.74 8.57
CA ALA A 36 -11.48 -7.54 8.60
C ALA A 36 -11.82 -6.97 7.19
N ARG A 37 -11.80 -7.81 6.16
CA ARG A 37 -12.27 -7.55 4.78
C ARG A 37 -12.70 -8.89 4.17
N ALA A 38 -13.93 -9.29 4.42
CA ALA A 38 -14.48 -10.58 3.98
C ALA A 38 -14.35 -10.84 2.46
N ALA A 39 -14.37 -9.79 1.63
CA ALA A 39 -14.25 -9.90 0.18
C ALA A 39 -12.81 -10.12 -0.35
N ALA A 40 -11.82 -10.36 0.51
CA ALA A 40 -10.41 -10.54 0.13
C ALA A 40 -9.83 -11.84 0.72
N GLY A 41 -10.61 -12.92 0.75
CA GLY A 41 -10.11 -14.25 1.13
C GLY A 41 -9.24 -14.88 0.03
N ASN A 42 -8.19 -15.59 0.44
CA ASN A 42 -7.26 -16.29 -0.46
C ASN A 42 -7.06 -17.72 0.02
N SER A 43 -6.77 -18.67 -0.89
CA SER A 43 -6.44 -20.04 -0.52
C SER A 43 -5.05 -20.14 0.12
N ILE A 44 -4.79 -21.23 0.81
CA ILE A 44 -3.46 -21.52 1.41
C ILE A 44 -2.40 -21.65 0.30
N GLU A 45 -2.75 -22.29 -0.82
CA GLU A 45 -1.88 -22.49 -1.97
C GLU A 45 -1.47 -21.17 -2.64
N ASP A 46 -2.42 -20.23 -2.78
CA ASP A 46 -2.12 -18.89 -3.29
C ASP A 46 -1.19 -18.13 -2.35
N ILE A 47 -1.42 -18.24 -1.04
CA ILE A 47 -0.57 -17.62 -0.02
C ILE A 47 0.84 -18.22 -0.04
N GLN A 48 0.97 -19.56 -0.17
CA GLN A 48 2.25 -20.24 -0.30
C GLN A 48 3.02 -19.76 -1.52
N ARG A 49 2.37 -19.69 -2.69
CA ARG A 49 2.98 -19.17 -3.93
C ARG A 49 3.50 -17.73 -3.74
N LEU A 50 2.78 -16.91 -2.98
CA LEU A 50 3.21 -15.55 -2.65
C LEU A 50 4.43 -15.57 -1.71
N CYS A 51 4.46 -16.44 -0.69
CA CYS A 51 5.60 -16.61 0.22
C CYS A 51 6.85 -17.06 -0.54
N ASP A 52 6.73 -18.07 -1.40
CA ASP A 52 7.85 -18.59 -2.21
C ASP A 52 8.47 -17.47 -3.06
N TYR A 53 7.64 -16.62 -3.67
CA TYR A 53 8.13 -15.48 -4.44
C TYR A 53 8.74 -14.38 -3.56
N ALA A 54 8.11 -14.05 -2.45
CA ALA A 54 8.55 -12.99 -1.54
C ALA A 54 9.92 -13.29 -0.94
N HIS A 55 10.12 -14.51 -0.51
CA HIS A 55 11.33 -14.97 0.19
C HIS A 55 12.57 -14.93 -0.72
N ILE A 56 12.43 -14.99 -2.06
CA ILE A 56 13.55 -14.75 -2.98
C ILE A 56 14.23 -13.40 -2.71
N PHE A 57 13.46 -12.40 -2.31
CA PHE A 57 13.94 -11.05 -2.02
C PHE A 57 14.09 -10.77 -0.52
N GLY A 58 13.93 -11.78 0.35
CA GLY A 58 13.82 -11.58 1.79
C GLY A 58 12.64 -10.67 2.19
N ALA A 59 11.66 -10.51 1.29
CA ALA A 59 10.42 -9.81 1.58
C ALA A 59 9.49 -10.75 2.36
N ARG A 60 8.58 -10.18 3.17
CA ARG A 60 7.73 -10.92 4.10
C ARG A 60 6.27 -10.92 3.67
N VAL A 61 5.55 -11.95 4.10
CA VAL A 61 4.11 -12.09 3.88
C VAL A 61 3.38 -12.16 5.22
N TYR A 62 2.47 -11.21 5.45
CA TYR A 62 1.65 -11.14 6.66
C TYR A 62 0.21 -11.45 6.33
N VAL A 63 -0.40 -12.39 7.06
CA VAL A 63 -1.80 -12.71 6.87
C VAL A 63 -2.66 -12.01 7.92
N THR A 64 -3.76 -11.39 7.48
CA THR A 64 -4.68 -10.72 8.40
C THR A 64 -5.70 -11.71 8.97
N LEU A 65 -5.66 -11.87 10.28
CA LEU A 65 -6.60 -12.59 11.12
C LEU A 65 -7.07 -11.61 12.21
N ASN A 66 -7.67 -10.49 11.76
CA ASN A 66 -7.84 -9.31 12.60
C ASN A 66 -9.31 -8.94 12.84
N VAL A 67 -10.07 -9.94 13.21
CA VAL A 67 -11.43 -9.84 13.76
C VAL A 67 -11.43 -10.34 15.20
N ILE A 68 -12.45 -9.98 15.98
CA ILE A 68 -12.76 -10.65 17.25
C ILE A 68 -13.33 -12.02 16.92
N LEU A 69 -12.86 -13.06 17.59
CA LEU A 69 -13.27 -14.44 17.40
C LEU A 69 -14.44 -14.80 18.33
N TYR A 70 -15.30 -15.69 17.88
CA TYR A 70 -16.30 -16.35 18.73
C TYR A 70 -15.76 -17.70 19.18
N ASP A 71 -16.29 -18.24 20.28
CA ASP A 71 -15.80 -19.47 20.90
C ASP A 71 -15.88 -20.68 19.95
N ASP A 72 -16.92 -20.75 19.13
CA ASP A 72 -17.13 -21.80 18.11
C ASP A 72 -16.20 -21.67 16.88
N GLU A 73 -15.48 -20.56 16.72
CA GLU A 73 -14.52 -20.34 15.64
C GLU A 73 -13.08 -20.74 16.00
N LEU A 74 -12.77 -20.92 17.29
CA LEU A 74 -11.40 -21.09 17.78
C LEU A 74 -10.70 -22.31 17.16
N GLU A 75 -11.37 -23.45 17.05
CA GLU A 75 -10.78 -24.66 16.47
C GLU A 75 -10.45 -24.51 14.98
N GLU A 76 -11.32 -23.84 14.21
CA GLU A 76 -11.08 -23.55 12.80
C GLU A 76 -9.89 -22.59 12.64
N VAL A 77 -9.81 -21.58 13.49
CA VAL A 77 -8.68 -20.61 13.51
C VAL A 77 -7.37 -21.31 13.80
N GLU A 78 -7.32 -22.20 14.79
CA GLU A 78 -6.11 -22.96 15.14
C GLU A 78 -5.62 -23.78 13.95
N LYS A 79 -6.48 -24.56 13.31
CA LYS A 79 -6.16 -25.33 12.09
C LYS A 79 -5.66 -24.45 10.96
N MET A 80 -6.30 -23.30 10.75
CA MET A 80 -5.88 -22.34 9.72
C MET A 80 -4.51 -21.74 10.03
N VAL A 81 -4.21 -21.41 11.27
CA VAL A 81 -2.89 -20.87 11.66
C VAL A 81 -1.78 -21.88 11.40
N HIS A 82 -2.00 -23.17 11.71
CA HIS A 82 -1.05 -24.24 11.37
C HIS A 82 -0.82 -24.35 9.86
N ALA A 83 -1.88 -24.28 9.04
CA ALA A 83 -1.77 -24.31 7.59
C ALA A 83 -1.01 -23.10 7.03
N LEU A 84 -1.27 -21.88 7.55
CA LEU A 84 -0.58 -20.66 7.16
C LEU A 84 0.91 -20.71 7.52
N TYR A 85 1.24 -21.22 8.71
CA TYR A 85 2.63 -21.43 9.11
C TYR A 85 3.37 -22.41 8.18
N ALA A 86 2.73 -23.54 7.85
CA ALA A 86 3.28 -24.51 6.91
C ALA A 86 3.46 -23.94 5.48
N ALA A 87 2.60 -22.99 5.08
CA ALA A 87 2.70 -22.25 3.81
C ALA A 87 3.80 -21.15 3.80
N GLY A 88 4.54 -20.98 4.90
CA GLY A 88 5.66 -20.05 5.00
C GLY A 88 5.27 -18.61 5.35
N VAL A 89 4.09 -18.38 5.92
CA VAL A 89 3.66 -17.04 6.38
C VAL A 89 4.56 -16.54 7.50
N ASP A 90 5.07 -15.33 7.39
CA ASP A 90 6.04 -14.76 8.34
C ASP A 90 5.40 -14.21 9.62
N ALA A 91 4.17 -13.67 9.52
CA ALA A 91 3.44 -13.18 10.69
C ALA A 91 1.93 -13.13 10.47
N LEU A 92 1.18 -13.12 11.56
CA LEU A 92 -0.26 -12.86 11.58
C LEU A 92 -0.54 -11.46 12.13
N ILE A 93 -1.36 -10.69 11.42
CA ILE A 93 -1.87 -9.41 11.91
C ILE A 93 -3.19 -9.69 12.61
N THR A 94 -3.23 -9.57 13.94
CA THR A 94 -4.32 -10.08 14.78
C THR A 94 -4.99 -8.98 15.59
N GLN A 95 -6.24 -9.20 15.98
CA GLN A 95 -6.98 -8.34 16.89
C GLN A 95 -7.29 -9.06 18.21
N ASP A 96 -7.65 -10.34 18.14
CA ASP A 96 -8.07 -11.09 19.31
C ASP A 96 -6.86 -11.59 20.12
N LEU A 97 -6.95 -11.46 21.44
CA LEU A 97 -5.94 -11.97 22.37
C LEU A 97 -6.03 -13.49 22.57
N ALA A 98 -7.09 -14.16 22.12
CA ALA A 98 -7.25 -15.60 22.22
C ALA A 98 -6.05 -16.35 21.59
N LEU A 99 -5.50 -15.84 20.47
CA LEU A 99 -4.34 -16.43 19.80
C LEU A 99 -3.12 -16.59 20.72
N LEU A 100 -2.98 -15.74 21.74
CA LEU A 100 -1.89 -15.85 22.73
C LEU A 100 -2.04 -17.07 23.66
N LYS A 101 -3.21 -17.70 23.67
CA LYS A 101 -3.54 -18.85 24.54
C LYS A 101 -3.82 -20.14 23.75
N MET A 102 -3.94 -20.04 22.42
CA MET A 102 -4.18 -21.18 21.54
C MET A 102 -2.90 -21.99 21.33
N ASN A 103 -3.04 -23.25 20.97
CA ASN A 103 -1.91 -24.11 20.59
C ASN A 103 -1.54 -23.86 19.14
N ILE A 104 -0.82 -22.77 18.88
CA ILE A 104 -0.37 -22.37 17.55
C ILE A 104 1.15 -22.54 17.39
N PRO A 105 1.64 -22.72 16.15
CA PRO A 105 3.07 -22.79 15.88
C PRO A 105 3.78 -21.47 16.23
N PRO A 106 5.13 -21.45 16.31
CA PRO A 106 5.88 -20.24 16.69
C PRO A 106 5.89 -19.20 15.56
N ILE A 107 4.71 -18.71 15.17
CA ILE A 107 4.51 -17.65 14.19
C ILE A 107 4.48 -16.29 14.88
N ALA A 108 5.09 -15.27 14.26
CA ALA A 108 5.08 -13.92 14.80
C ALA A 108 3.66 -13.32 14.80
N LEU A 109 3.29 -12.63 15.88
CA LEU A 109 2.02 -11.92 16.00
C LEU A 109 2.23 -10.41 15.95
N HIS A 110 1.54 -9.75 15.04
CA HIS A 110 1.52 -8.28 14.92
C HIS A 110 0.17 -7.76 15.42
N ALA A 111 0.19 -6.80 16.35
CA ALA A 111 -1.01 -6.18 16.85
C ALA A 111 -1.66 -5.32 15.77
N SER A 112 -2.88 -5.69 15.35
CA SER A 112 -3.62 -4.96 14.32
C SER A 112 -3.97 -3.54 14.76
N THR A 113 -4.11 -2.62 13.80
CA THR A 113 -4.75 -1.31 14.06
C THR A 113 -6.16 -1.44 14.64
N GLN A 114 -6.85 -2.59 14.42
CA GLN A 114 -8.16 -2.89 15.01
C GLN A 114 -8.12 -3.00 16.55
N MET A 115 -6.95 -3.13 17.15
CA MET A 115 -6.75 -3.08 18.59
C MET A 115 -6.76 -1.65 19.15
N ASP A 116 -6.85 -0.62 18.29
CA ASP A 116 -6.94 0.80 18.67
C ASP A 116 -5.79 1.23 19.58
N THR A 117 -4.55 1.02 19.12
CA THR A 117 -3.35 1.40 19.86
C THR A 117 -3.03 2.86 19.61
N ILE A 118 -3.41 3.73 20.56
CA ILE A 118 -3.26 5.19 20.48
C ILE A 118 -2.50 5.79 21.69
N THR A 119 -2.06 4.97 22.63
CA THR A 119 -1.31 5.38 23.81
C THR A 119 -0.07 4.52 24.03
N ALA A 120 0.94 5.09 24.66
CA ALA A 120 2.16 4.39 25.04
C ALA A 120 1.89 3.21 25.98
N ASP A 121 0.96 3.35 26.93
CA ASP A 121 0.64 2.27 27.89
C ASP A 121 0.00 1.06 27.20
N LYS A 122 -0.86 1.30 26.21
CA LYS A 122 -1.43 0.21 25.42
C LYS A 122 -0.37 -0.48 24.57
N ALA A 123 0.57 0.25 23.99
CA ALA A 123 1.68 -0.32 23.25
C ALA A 123 2.57 -1.19 24.15
N LYS A 124 2.92 -0.71 25.36
CA LYS A 124 3.66 -1.50 26.36
C LYS A 124 2.94 -2.79 26.75
N PHE A 125 1.62 -2.70 26.99
CA PHE A 125 0.80 -3.88 27.29
C PHE A 125 0.88 -4.92 26.18
N LEU A 126 0.74 -4.51 24.92
CA LEU A 126 0.79 -5.41 23.77
C LEU A 126 2.19 -6.03 23.59
N GLU A 127 3.25 -5.25 23.77
CA GLU A 127 4.63 -5.76 23.78
C GLU A 127 4.82 -6.82 24.89
N GLN A 128 4.35 -6.56 26.11
CA GLN A 128 4.40 -7.50 27.23
C GLN A 128 3.58 -8.78 26.98
N CYS A 129 2.50 -8.69 26.20
CA CYS A 129 1.73 -9.84 25.74
C CYS A 129 2.45 -10.70 24.71
N GLY A 130 3.60 -10.24 24.13
CA GLY A 130 4.39 -10.98 23.17
C GLY A 130 4.17 -10.61 21.71
N TYR A 131 3.48 -9.50 21.43
CA TYR A 131 3.39 -8.97 20.06
C TYR A 131 4.76 -8.48 19.58
N SER A 132 5.17 -8.91 18.40
CA SER A 132 6.48 -8.61 17.81
C SER A 132 6.49 -7.34 16.95
N GLN A 133 5.31 -6.78 16.61
CA GLN A 133 5.12 -5.50 15.91
C GLN A 133 3.75 -4.92 16.26
N ILE A 134 3.62 -3.60 16.30
CA ILE A 134 2.37 -2.94 16.70
C ILE A 134 1.95 -1.92 15.62
N VAL A 135 0.74 -2.09 15.08
CA VAL A 135 0.11 -1.14 14.16
C VAL A 135 -0.67 -0.11 14.95
N VAL A 136 -0.24 1.12 14.91
CA VAL A 136 -0.88 2.21 15.66
C VAL A 136 -2.11 2.81 14.95
N GLY A 137 -2.90 3.58 15.69
CA GLY A 137 -4.03 4.36 15.15
C GLY A 137 -3.59 5.36 14.08
N ARG A 138 -4.50 5.67 13.13
CA ARG A 138 -4.23 6.60 12.02
C ARG A 138 -4.25 8.05 12.43
N GLU A 139 -4.95 8.34 13.52
CA GLU A 139 -5.23 9.68 14.07
C GLU A 139 -4.10 10.29 14.90
N LEU A 140 -2.98 9.59 15.06
CA LEU A 140 -1.87 10.04 15.89
C LEU A 140 -1.08 11.18 15.24
N SER A 141 -0.64 12.12 16.08
CA SER A 141 0.34 13.15 15.74
C SER A 141 1.78 12.60 15.78
N ILE A 142 2.74 13.36 15.22
CA ILE A 142 4.17 13.04 15.33
C ILE A 142 4.61 12.87 16.78
N ASP A 143 4.18 13.77 17.69
CA ASP A 143 4.55 13.71 19.11
C ASP A 143 4.00 12.44 19.79
N GLN A 144 2.77 12.04 19.45
CA GLN A 144 2.17 10.81 19.95
C GLN A 144 2.88 9.57 19.40
N LEU A 145 3.26 9.58 18.11
CA LEU A 145 4.06 8.52 17.50
C LEU A 145 5.40 8.38 18.23
N ASN A 146 6.11 9.49 18.45
CA ASN A 146 7.38 9.51 19.18
C ASN A 146 7.22 8.98 20.62
N ALA A 147 6.18 9.40 21.34
CA ALA A 147 5.93 8.90 22.69
C ALA A 147 5.69 7.38 22.73
N ILE A 148 5.00 6.83 21.73
CA ILE A 148 4.77 5.37 21.63
C ILE A 148 6.07 4.64 21.28
N THR A 149 6.82 5.11 20.28
CA THR A 149 8.07 4.45 19.83
C THR A 149 9.15 4.45 20.92
N GLN A 150 9.22 5.50 21.73
CA GLN A 150 10.13 5.56 22.89
C GLN A 150 9.71 4.64 24.05
N ALA A 151 8.46 4.22 24.09
CA ALA A 151 7.89 3.44 25.18
C ALA A 151 8.07 1.92 25.01
N VAL A 152 8.33 1.45 23.79
CA VAL A 152 8.44 0.02 23.43
C VAL A 152 9.70 -0.25 22.61
N LYS A 153 10.13 -1.52 22.56
CA LYS A 153 11.28 -1.97 21.77
C LYS A 153 10.86 -2.59 20.44
N VAL A 154 9.63 -3.09 20.35
CA VAL A 154 9.10 -3.69 19.13
C VAL A 154 8.86 -2.64 18.05
N PRO A 155 9.03 -2.99 16.76
CA PRO A 155 8.76 -2.08 15.65
C PRO A 155 7.34 -1.51 15.70
N ILE A 156 7.24 -0.19 15.45
CA ILE A 156 5.97 0.50 15.30
C ILE A 156 5.66 0.68 13.81
N GLU A 157 4.46 0.24 13.43
CA GLU A 157 3.89 0.34 12.09
C GLU A 157 2.84 1.43 12.04
N ALA A 158 2.94 2.34 11.06
CA ALA A 158 2.00 3.42 10.86
C ALA A 158 1.53 3.51 9.41
N PHE A 159 0.25 3.87 9.20
CA PHE A 159 -0.28 4.10 7.86
C PHE A 159 0.27 5.39 7.26
N VAL A 160 0.60 5.33 5.96
CA VAL A 160 1.12 6.47 5.20
C VAL A 160 0.26 6.84 4.00
N HIS A 161 -0.58 5.93 3.47
CA HIS A 161 -1.37 6.18 2.27
C HIS A 161 -2.71 5.44 2.28
N GLY A 162 -3.73 6.07 1.64
CA GLY A 162 -4.99 5.46 1.24
C GLY A 162 -6.18 5.83 2.14
N ALA A 163 -7.25 5.05 2.04
CA ALA A 163 -8.55 5.40 2.61
C ALA A 163 -8.52 5.54 4.14
N LEU A 164 -9.08 6.63 4.64
CA LEU A 164 -9.28 6.89 6.06
C LEU A 164 -10.65 6.39 6.54
N CYS A 165 -10.70 6.02 7.81
CA CYS A 165 -11.93 5.75 8.56
C CYS A 165 -12.21 6.91 9.52
N VAL A 166 -13.46 7.36 9.59
CA VAL A 166 -13.87 8.45 10.49
C VAL A 166 -13.98 7.96 11.95
N SER A 167 -14.17 6.65 12.15
CA SER A 167 -14.25 6.05 13.48
C SER A 167 -12.86 5.66 13.98
N TYR A 168 -12.69 5.59 15.28
CA TYR A 168 -11.59 4.87 15.90
C TYR A 168 -11.55 3.43 15.41
N SER A 169 -10.35 2.90 15.19
CA SER A 169 -10.15 1.56 14.65
C SER A 169 -10.69 0.49 15.61
N GLY A 170 -11.45 -0.49 15.08
CA GLY A 170 -12.06 -1.54 15.90
C GLY A 170 -13.28 -1.12 16.74
N ARG A 171 -13.75 0.13 16.64
CA ARG A 171 -14.84 0.67 17.49
C ARG A 171 -16.06 1.18 16.70
N CYS A 172 -16.22 0.76 15.44
CA CYS A 172 -17.36 1.17 14.64
C CYS A 172 -18.50 0.14 14.70
N TYR A 173 -19.62 0.52 15.32
CA TYR A 173 -20.81 -0.31 15.44
C TYR A 173 -21.97 0.15 14.55
N VAL A 174 -21.78 1.19 13.74
CA VAL A 174 -22.83 1.78 12.90
C VAL A 174 -23.41 0.77 11.92
N SER A 175 -22.57 -0.01 11.21
CA SER A 175 -23.04 -1.02 10.27
C SER A 175 -23.86 -2.12 10.95
N GLN A 176 -23.47 -2.52 12.16
CA GLN A 176 -24.21 -3.51 12.93
C GLN A 176 -25.59 -2.99 13.36
N HIS A 177 -25.64 -1.74 13.83
CA HIS A 177 -26.90 -1.11 14.24
C HIS A 177 -27.87 -0.93 13.08
N ILE A 178 -27.39 -0.47 11.89
CA ILE A 178 -28.27 -0.10 10.78
C ILE A 178 -28.67 -1.30 9.91
N CYS A 179 -27.77 -2.25 9.69
CA CYS A 179 -28.00 -3.34 8.72
C CYS A 179 -27.56 -4.74 9.21
N GLY A 180 -27.31 -4.93 10.49
CA GLY A 180 -26.91 -6.21 11.08
C GLY A 180 -25.52 -6.72 10.67
N ARG A 181 -24.70 -5.90 9.98
CA ARG A 181 -23.37 -6.28 9.50
C ARG A 181 -22.29 -5.68 10.38
N SER A 182 -21.38 -6.50 10.91
CA SER A 182 -20.28 -6.00 11.74
C SER A 182 -19.13 -5.44 10.89
N ALA A 183 -18.88 -4.13 10.99
CA ALA A 183 -17.73 -3.49 10.37
C ALA A 183 -16.40 -3.98 10.98
N ASN A 184 -16.39 -4.36 12.25
CA ASN A 184 -15.21 -4.89 12.96
C ASN A 184 -14.91 -6.34 12.54
N ARG A 185 -15.85 -7.03 11.90
CA ARG A 185 -15.69 -8.38 11.34
C ARG A 185 -15.72 -8.39 9.80
N GLY A 186 -15.32 -7.28 9.17
CA GLY A 186 -15.10 -7.22 7.72
C GLY A 186 -16.28 -6.77 6.87
N ALA A 187 -17.48 -6.62 7.43
CA ALA A 187 -18.72 -6.33 6.69
C ALA A 187 -19.18 -4.86 6.81
N CYS A 188 -18.23 -3.91 6.67
CA CYS A 188 -18.53 -2.48 6.72
C CYS A 188 -19.49 -2.04 5.60
N SER A 189 -20.60 -1.37 5.94
CA SER A 189 -21.56 -0.82 4.98
C SER A 189 -21.13 0.49 4.33
N GLN A 190 -20.01 1.08 4.80
CA GLN A 190 -19.54 2.40 4.40
C GLN A 190 -20.59 3.53 4.60
N PHE A 191 -21.41 3.42 5.64
CA PHE A 191 -22.45 4.39 6.00
C PHE A 191 -21.90 5.83 6.06
N CYS A 192 -20.67 6.03 6.61
CA CYS A 192 -20.01 7.34 6.68
C CYS A 192 -19.73 7.99 5.32
N ARG A 193 -19.99 7.31 4.19
CA ARG A 193 -19.83 7.83 2.82
C ARG A 193 -21.13 8.33 2.21
N LEU A 194 -22.27 8.18 2.90
CA LEU A 194 -23.56 8.69 2.47
C LEU A 194 -23.66 10.21 2.71
N LYS A 195 -24.66 10.83 2.09
CA LYS A 195 -25.05 12.21 2.40
C LYS A 195 -25.88 12.22 3.70
N PHE A 196 -25.66 13.23 4.51
CA PHE A 196 -26.40 13.50 5.74
C PHE A 196 -26.83 14.95 5.80
N ASP A 197 -27.98 15.19 6.40
CA ASP A 197 -28.41 16.51 6.79
C ASP A 197 -27.73 16.92 8.09
N LEU A 198 -27.11 18.08 8.10
CA LEU A 198 -26.67 18.74 9.31
C LEU A 198 -27.83 19.62 9.76
N ILE A 199 -28.38 19.34 10.93
CA ILE A 199 -29.58 19.99 11.48
C ILE A 199 -29.19 20.79 12.72
N ASP A 200 -29.69 22.01 12.86
CA ASP A 200 -29.50 22.82 14.06
C ASP A 200 -30.42 22.38 15.23
N ALA A 201 -30.31 23.09 16.35
CA ALA A 201 -31.10 22.78 17.55
C ALA A 201 -32.61 23.00 17.34
N ASP A 202 -33.00 23.83 16.39
CA ASP A 202 -34.40 24.17 16.09
C ASP A 202 -35.01 23.27 15.00
N GLY A 203 -34.22 22.31 14.47
CA GLY A 203 -34.64 21.34 13.47
C GLY A 203 -34.48 21.81 12.02
N HIS A 204 -33.83 22.95 11.75
CA HIS A 204 -33.59 23.43 10.40
C HIS A 204 -32.36 22.75 9.79
N VAL A 205 -32.47 22.36 8.52
CA VAL A 205 -31.36 21.79 7.75
C VAL A 205 -30.36 22.89 7.37
N ILE A 206 -29.16 22.87 7.96
CA ILE A 206 -28.07 23.78 7.64
C ILE A 206 -27.43 23.41 6.31
N SER A 207 -27.17 22.10 6.08
CA SER A 207 -26.59 21.60 4.83
C SER A 207 -26.79 20.08 4.67
N THR A 208 -26.81 19.63 3.40
CA THR A 208 -26.89 18.21 3.01
C THR A 208 -25.64 17.82 2.23
N GLN A 209 -24.71 17.14 2.87
CA GLN A 209 -23.38 16.80 2.29
C GLN A 209 -22.90 15.45 2.80
N HIS A 210 -21.72 15.00 2.29
CA HIS A 210 -21.02 13.83 2.81
C HIS A 210 -20.21 14.18 4.08
N HIS A 211 -20.90 14.63 5.12
CA HIS A 211 -20.30 15.22 6.33
C HIS A 211 -19.30 14.31 7.07
N LEU A 212 -19.43 12.99 6.95
CA LEU A 212 -18.54 12.01 7.58
C LEU A 212 -17.51 11.41 6.60
N SER A 213 -17.50 11.83 5.32
CA SER A 213 -16.58 11.32 4.32
C SER A 213 -15.22 12.01 4.41
N LEU A 214 -14.17 11.24 4.69
CA LEU A 214 -12.80 11.75 4.74
C LEU A 214 -12.13 11.69 3.36
N ARG A 215 -11.17 12.60 3.13
CA ARG A 215 -10.14 12.50 2.09
C ARG A 215 -9.26 11.27 2.31
N ASP A 216 -8.47 10.91 1.32
CA ASP A 216 -7.51 9.81 1.46
C ASP A 216 -6.20 10.31 2.10
N MET A 217 -5.58 9.46 2.91
CA MET A 217 -4.29 9.77 3.53
C MET A 217 -3.18 9.82 2.49
N ASN A 218 -2.32 10.82 2.58
CA ASN A 218 -1.05 10.89 1.87
C ASN A 218 -0.01 11.58 2.74
N ARG A 219 0.94 10.81 3.27
CA ARG A 219 2.04 11.26 4.15
C ARG A 219 3.39 11.21 3.43
N THR A 220 3.40 11.33 2.09
CA THR A 220 4.61 11.30 1.27
C THR A 220 5.69 12.26 1.76
N ASN A 221 5.29 13.48 2.14
CA ASN A 221 6.22 14.53 2.55
C ASN A 221 6.66 14.41 4.02
N SER A 222 6.03 13.53 4.80
CA SER A 222 6.29 13.37 6.24
C SER A 222 6.99 12.05 6.57
N ILE A 223 7.48 11.30 5.56
CA ILE A 223 8.17 10.01 5.76
C ILE A 223 9.38 10.17 6.69
N GLU A 224 10.24 11.16 6.42
CA GLU A 224 11.45 11.41 7.22
C GLU A 224 11.09 11.77 8.67
N GLN A 225 10.12 12.67 8.89
CA GLN A 225 9.67 13.03 10.23
C GLN A 225 9.06 11.85 11.01
N MET A 226 8.31 10.98 10.33
CA MET A 226 7.77 9.76 10.94
C MET A 226 8.89 8.77 11.30
N LEU A 227 9.92 8.69 10.46
CA LEU A 227 11.10 7.89 10.68
C LEU A 227 11.91 8.41 11.88
N ASP A 228 12.10 9.72 12.00
CA ASP A 228 12.75 10.38 13.14
C ASP A 228 11.96 10.17 14.44
N ALA A 229 10.62 10.16 14.34
CA ALA A 229 9.74 9.79 15.45
C ALA A 229 9.78 8.29 15.81
N GLY A 230 10.62 7.48 15.17
CA GLY A 230 10.85 6.07 15.50
C GLY A 230 10.00 5.06 14.75
N VAL A 231 9.14 5.47 13.82
CA VAL A 231 8.35 4.54 12.98
C VAL A 231 9.28 3.68 12.13
N SER A 232 9.07 2.36 12.12
CA SER A 232 9.91 1.39 11.41
C SER A 232 9.19 0.71 10.24
N SER A 233 7.86 0.64 10.24
CA SER A 233 7.07 0.05 9.15
C SER A 233 6.05 1.05 8.61
N PHE A 234 6.09 1.30 7.31
CA PHE A 234 5.25 2.26 6.58
C PHE A 234 4.18 1.53 5.78
N LYS A 235 2.93 1.58 6.26
CA LYS A 235 1.83 0.80 5.71
C LYS A 235 0.98 1.55 4.72
N VAL A 236 0.80 0.96 3.54
CA VAL A 236 -0.13 1.41 2.52
C VAL A 236 -1.50 0.73 2.72
N GLN A 237 -2.59 1.50 2.73
CA GLN A 237 -3.96 0.98 2.78
C GLN A 237 -4.45 0.65 1.37
N GLY A 238 -5.06 -0.55 1.15
CA GLY A 238 -5.61 -0.81 -0.18
C GLY A 238 -5.92 -2.26 -0.56
N ARG A 239 -6.24 -3.18 0.36
CA ARG A 239 -6.51 -4.60 0.07
C ARG A 239 -7.62 -4.87 -0.99
N LEU A 240 -8.51 -3.93 -1.23
CA LEU A 240 -9.56 -4.04 -2.26
C LEU A 240 -9.26 -3.23 -3.53
N LYS A 241 -8.03 -2.69 -3.65
CA LYS A 241 -7.60 -1.92 -4.81
C LYS A 241 -7.08 -2.84 -5.92
N ASP A 242 -7.11 -2.30 -7.15
CA ASP A 242 -6.59 -2.96 -8.34
C ASP A 242 -5.05 -3.00 -8.38
N VAL A 243 -4.54 -3.74 -9.34
CA VAL A 243 -3.09 -3.91 -9.52
C VAL A 243 -2.38 -2.60 -9.89
N GLY A 244 -3.02 -1.73 -10.68
CA GLY A 244 -2.46 -0.43 -11.08
C GLY A 244 -2.23 0.48 -9.88
N TYR A 245 -3.18 0.53 -8.94
CA TYR A 245 -3.01 1.24 -7.67
C TYR A 245 -1.82 0.70 -6.89
N VAL A 246 -1.72 -0.62 -6.72
CA VAL A 246 -0.65 -1.23 -5.92
C VAL A 246 0.72 -0.96 -6.56
N ARG A 247 0.86 -1.15 -7.88
CA ARG A 247 2.09 -0.85 -8.64
C ARG A 247 2.55 0.58 -8.44
N ASN A 248 1.65 1.54 -8.67
CA ASN A 248 1.96 2.97 -8.60
C ASN A 248 2.34 3.42 -7.17
N ILE A 249 1.54 3.04 -6.17
CA ILE A 249 1.75 3.49 -4.79
C ILE A 249 2.96 2.81 -4.15
N SER A 250 3.18 1.51 -4.41
CA SER A 250 4.38 0.80 -3.91
C SER A 250 5.66 1.43 -4.47
N ALA A 251 5.73 1.66 -5.78
CA ALA A 251 6.87 2.30 -6.43
C ALA A 251 7.12 3.71 -5.88
N HIS A 252 6.05 4.51 -5.70
CA HIS A 252 6.15 5.87 -5.16
C HIS A 252 6.76 5.89 -3.75
N TYR A 253 6.22 5.09 -2.83
CA TYR A 253 6.73 5.06 -1.46
C TYR A 253 8.12 4.43 -1.38
N ARG A 254 8.42 3.46 -2.24
CA ARG A 254 9.78 2.90 -2.33
C ARG A 254 10.80 3.97 -2.71
N GLU A 255 10.55 4.76 -3.76
CA GLU A 255 11.44 5.85 -4.14
C GLU A 255 11.62 6.87 -3.00
N LYS A 256 10.54 7.20 -2.29
CA LYS A 256 10.62 8.16 -1.17
C LYS A 256 11.41 7.62 0.01
N ILE A 257 11.17 6.38 0.41
CA ILE A 257 11.90 5.74 1.51
C ILE A 257 13.37 5.56 1.13
N ASP A 258 13.69 5.11 -0.09
CA ASP A 258 15.08 4.95 -0.55
C ASP A 258 15.84 6.29 -0.55
N ALA A 259 15.19 7.38 -0.97
CA ALA A 259 15.76 8.72 -0.92
C ALA A 259 16.06 9.18 0.52
N VAL A 260 15.25 8.79 1.51
CA VAL A 260 15.54 9.03 2.92
C VAL A 260 16.67 8.13 3.41
N LEU A 261 16.59 6.83 3.16
CA LEU A 261 17.61 5.86 3.60
C LEU A 261 19.01 6.18 3.07
N SER A 262 19.12 6.77 1.88
CA SER A 262 20.42 7.17 1.32
C SER A 262 21.15 8.24 2.14
N ARG A 263 20.44 8.96 3.03
CA ARG A 263 20.98 9.98 3.94
C ARG A 263 21.16 9.47 5.37
N HIS A 264 20.71 8.25 5.68
CA HIS A 264 20.66 7.66 7.01
C HIS A 264 21.39 6.31 7.06
N PRO A 265 22.74 6.30 7.13
CA PRO A 265 23.53 5.06 7.09
C PRO A 265 23.31 4.14 8.30
N GLU A 266 22.71 4.65 9.38
CA GLU A 266 22.31 3.87 10.56
C GLU A 266 21.04 3.04 10.34
N LEU A 267 20.34 3.24 9.22
CA LEU A 267 19.12 2.56 8.81
C LEU A 267 19.39 1.58 7.68
N GLN A 268 18.59 0.55 7.59
CA GLN A 268 18.64 -0.42 6.50
C GLN A 268 17.26 -0.81 6.01
N ARG A 269 17.18 -1.18 4.76
CA ARG A 269 15.97 -1.73 4.15
C ARG A 269 15.66 -3.12 4.68
N ALA A 270 14.37 -3.46 4.83
CA ALA A 270 13.93 -4.75 5.37
C ALA A 270 14.02 -5.91 4.36
N SER A 271 14.16 -5.63 3.06
CA SER A 271 14.24 -6.64 2.01
C SER A 271 15.30 -6.32 0.97
N PHE A 272 15.60 -7.25 0.09
CA PHE A 272 16.72 -7.21 -0.83
C PHE A 272 16.33 -6.90 -2.26
N GLY A 273 17.32 -6.55 -3.08
CA GLY A 273 17.16 -6.30 -4.49
C GLY A 273 16.65 -4.89 -4.82
N LYS A 274 16.86 -4.49 -6.06
CA LYS A 274 16.52 -3.16 -6.58
C LYS A 274 15.40 -3.26 -7.61
N SER A 275 14.33 -2.49 -7.42
CA SER A 275 13.25 -2.38 -8.39
C SER A 275 13.57 -1.32 -9.44
N ARG A 276 13.31 -1.62 -10.71
CA ARG A 276 13.45 -0.71 -11.85
C ARG A 276 12.05 -0.53 -12.45
N TYR A 277 11.64 0.72 -12.69
CA TYR A 277 10.29 1.04 -13.15
C TYR A 277 10.32 1.52 -14.60
N ALA A 278 9.35 1.07 -15.42
CA ALA A 278 9.12 1.56 -16.77
C ALA A 278 8.25 2.84 -16.80
N PHE A 279 7.95 3.43 -15.64
CA PHE A 279 7.10 4.60 -15.49
C PHE A 279 7.58 5.47 -14.33
N LYS A 280 7.10 6.72 -14.28
CA LYS A 280 7.30 7.61 -13.13
C LYS A 280 6.08 7.49 -12.21
N PRO A 281 6.27 7.09 -10.93
CA PRO A 281 5.17 6.96 -9.99
C PRO A 281 4.53 8.33 -9.68
N GLN A 282 3.19 8.37 -9.67
CA GLN A 282 2.40 9.58 -9.39
C GLN A 282 1.14 9.20 -8.62
N VAL A 283 1.09 9.50 -7.32
CA VAL A 283 0.00 9.08 -6.44
C VAL A 283 -1.37 9.65 -6.85
N GLU A 284 -1.38 10.83 -7.43
CA GLU A 284 -2.59 11.52 -7.89
C GLU A 284 -3.31 10.78 -9.02
N LYS A 285 -2.60 9.97 -9.80
CA LYS A 285 -3.16 9.16 -10.90
C LYS A 285 -3.86 7.89 -10.41
N SER A 286 -3.73 7.57 -9.14
CA SER A 286 -4.47 6.48 -8.50
C SER A 286 -5.72 7.01 -7.81
N PHE A 287 -6.63 6.10 -7.46
CA PHE A 287 -7.86 6.44 -6.76
C PHE A 287 -7.60 7.31 -5.53
N ASN A 288 -8.16 8.52 -5.50
CA ASN A 288 -8.15 9.40 -4.34
C ASN A 288 -9.38 10.32 -4.32
N ARG A 289 -9.76 10.77 -3.11
CA ARG A 289 -10.85 11.75 -2.84
C ARG A 289 -10.29 13.14 -2.49
N GLY A 290 -9.11 13.47 -3.03
CA GLY A 290 -8.23 14.48 -2.49
C GLY A 290 -7.43 13.93 -1.32
N PHE A 291 -6.31 14.57 -0.99
CA PHE A 291 -5.36 14.09 0.00
C PHE A 291 -5.37 14.92 1.29
N THR A 292 -4.98 14.25 2.39
CA THR A 292 -4.75 14.85 3.70
C THR A 292 -3.68 14.06 4.45
N GLU A 293 -2.89 14.70 5.30
CA GLU A 293 -2.02 14.03 6.26
C GLU A 293 -2.78 13.63 7.54
N PHE A 294 -4.10 13.90 7.56
CA PHE A 294 -5.01 13.72 8.68
C PHE A 294 -4.54 14.54 9.90
N PHE A 295 -4.34 13.93 11.05
CA PHE A 295 -3.96 14.63 12.28
C PHE A 295 -2.46 14.57 12.59
N LEU A 296 -1.62 14.22 11.62
CA LEU A 296 -0.18 14.07 11.83
C LEU A 296 0.48 15.33 12.42
N HIS A 297 0.05 16.51 11.98
CA HIS A 297 0.51 17.82 12.45
C HIS A 297 -0.57 18.58 13.25
N GLY A 298 -1.41 17.85 13.99
CA GLY A 298 -2.52 18.38 14.74
C GLY A 298 -3.86 18.34 13.99
N ARG A 299 -4.94 18.70 14.69
CA ARG A 299 -6.29 18.68 14.13
C ARG A 299 -6.48 19.81 13.12
N ARG A 300 -6.97 19.49 11.94
CA ARG A 300 -7.22 20.42 10.83
C ARG A 300 -8.63 20.23 10.26
N PRO A 301 -9.28 21.31 9.76
CA PRO A 301 -10.63 21.25 9.19
C PRO A 301 -10.66 20.66 7.76
N ASP A 302 -9.53 20.53 7.08
CA ASP A 302 -9.40 20.14 5.66
C ASP A 302 -9.34 18.62 5.42
N VAL A 303 -9.74 17.82 6.40
CA VAL A 303 -9.71 16.35 6.33
C VAL A 303 -10.92 15.76 5.59
N TRP A 304 -11.94 16.58 5.26
CA TRP A 304 -13.24 16.13 4.76
C TRP A 304 -13.35 16.17 3.23
N SER A 305 -13.93 15.11 2.66
CA SER A 305 -14.40 15.07 1.26
C SER A 305 -15.92 15.26 1.23
N LYS A 306 -16.38 16.51 1.45
CA LYS A 306 -17.80 16.85 1.67
C LYS A 306 -18.67 16.70 0.42
N HIS A 307 -18.05 16.87 -0.76
CA HIS A 307 -18.78 16.95 -2.03
C HIS A 307 -18.96 15.60 -2.71
N THR A 308 -18.05 14.65 -2.47
CA THR A 308 -18.10 13.33 -3.13
C THR A 308 -17.38 12.25 -2.34
N PRO A 309 -17.90 11.01 -2.34
CA PRO A 309 -17.16 9.82 -1.88
C PRO A 309 -16.39 9.13 -3.03
N LYS A 310 -16.52 9.66 -4.28
CA LYS A 310 -15.88 9.09 -5.49
C LYS A 310 -14.46 9.63 -5.66
N ALA A 311 -13.69 8.98 -6.53
CA ALA A 311 -12.38 9.47 -6.93
C ALA A 311 -12.50 10.77 -7.75
N ILE A 312 -11.63 11.72 -7.46
CA ILE A 312 -11.46 12.95 -8.23
C ILE A 312 -10.19 12.92 -9.10
N GLY A 313 -9.16 12.18 -8.70
CA GLY A 313 -7.90 12.05 -9.46
C GLY A 313 -7.00 13.28 -9.35
N ALA A 314 -6.23 13.53 -10.41
CA ALA A 314 -5.24 14.61 -10.48
C ALA A 314 -5.86 15.91 -11.03
N PRO A 315 -5.54 17.10 -10.48
CA PRO A 315 -5.90 18.37 -11.11
C PRO A 315 -5.18 18.50 -12.45
N VAL A 316 -5.90 18.97 -13.49
CA VAL A 316 -5.35 19.07 -14.86
C VAL A 316 -5.44 20.45 -15.47
N GLY A 317 -5.92 21.44 -14.74
CA GLY A 317 -6.02 22.82 -15.15
C GLY A 317 -7.46 23.35 -15.19
N ASN A 318 -7.62 24.56 -15.70
CA ASN A 318 -8.90 25.24 -15.74
C ASN A 318 -9.45 25.34 -17.18
N VAL A 319 -10.76 25.30 -17.32
CA VAL A 319 -11.41 25.54 -18.61
C VAL A 319 -11.15 26.99 -19.07
N LYS A 320 -10.52 27.13 -20.23
CA LYS A 320 -10.24 28.45 -20.83
C LYS A 320 -11.42 28.97 -21.67
N ARG A 321 -12.01 28.08 -22.46
CA ARG A 321 -13.11 28.40 -23.38
C ARG A 321 -14.00 27.19 -23.56
N VAL A 322 -15.31 27.42 -23.65
CA VAL A 322 -16.32 26.39 -23.95
C VAL A 322 -16.97 26.70 -25.30
N GLY A 323 -16.97 25.72 -26.22
CA GLY A 323 -17.66 25.74 -27.51
C GLY A 323 -18.85 24.78 -27.55
N LYS A 324 -19.51 24.69 -28.70
CA LYS A 324 -20.67 23.81 -28.87
C LYS A 324 -20.31 22.30 -28.84
N ARG A 325 -19.14 21.94 -29.35
CA ARG A 325 -18.68 20.51 -29.49
C ARG A 325 -17.39 20.20 -28.79
N SER A 326 -16.66 21.21 -28.31
CA SER A 326 -15.37 21.12 -27.67
C SER A 326 -15.22 22.19 -26.62
N PHE A 327 -14.18 22.03 -25.78
CA PHE A 327 -13.73 23.07 -24.86
C PHE A 327 -12.17 23.02 -24.81
N VAL A 328 -11.59 24.14 -24.42
CA VAL A 328 -10.13 24.31 -24.31
C VAL A 328 -9.75 24.43 -22.85
N VAL A 329 -8.70 23.71 -22.44
CA VAL A 329 -8.15 23.73 -21.08
C VAL A 329 -6.85 24.52 -21.06
N ASP A 330 -6.69 25.37 -20.07
CA ASP A 330 -5.42 26.06 -19.78
C ASP A 330 -4.54 25.14 -18.92
N THR A 331 -3.60 24.48 -19.57
CA THR A 331 -2.80 23.42 -18.95
C THR A 331 -1.55 23.08 -19.76
N SER A 332 -0.54 22.52 -19.08
CA SER A 332 0.61 21.83 -19.69
C SER A 332 0.43 20.31 -19.74
N VAL A 333 -0.69 19.77 -19.23
CA VAL A 333 -0.94 18.32 -19.20
C VAL A 333 -1.33 17.82 -20.59
N THR A 334 -0.78 16.69 -21.01
CA THR A 334 -1.18 15.98 -22.23
C THR A 334 -2.38 15.07 -21.95
N PHE A 335 -3.39 15.13 -22.81
CA PHE A 335 -4.56 14.28 -22.75
C PHE A 335 -4.51 13.17 -23.79
N ALA A 336 -5.19 12.06 -23.49
CA ALA A 336 -5.38 10.94 -24.40
C ALA A 336 -6.87 10.72 -24.68
N ASN A 337 -7.18 10.14 -25.85
CA ASN A 337 -8.52 9.70 -26.15
C ASN A 337 -8.96 8.64 -25.13
N GLY A 338 -10.14 8.82 -24.57
CA GLY A 338 -10.69 7.95 -23.55
C GLY A 338 -10.40 8.40 -22.09
N ASP A 339 -9.63 9.48 -21.88
CA ASP A 339 -9.42 10.03 -20.53
C ASP A 339 -10.75 10.36 -19.87
N GLY A 340 -10.90 10.04 -18.59
CA GLY A 340 -12.02 10.42 -17.75
C GLY A 340 -11.71 11.71 -17.02
N LEU A 341 -12.57 12.73 -17.20
CA LEU A 341 -12.47 14.01 -16.51
C LEU A 341 -13.67 14.22 -15.59
N CYS A 342 -13.44 14.99 -14.54
CA CYS A 342 -14.52 15.44 -13.66
C CYS A 342 -14.27 16.86 -13.14
N TYR A 343 -15.35 17.49 -12.64
CA TYR A 343 -15.33 18.81 -12.02
C TYR A 343 -16.49 18.93 -11.04
N PHE A 344 -16.46 19.93 -10.19
CA PHE A 344 -17.58 20.29 -9.33
C PHE A 344 -18.41 21.40 -9.97
N ASP A 345 -19.71 21.17 -10.11
CA ASP A 345 -20.64 22.19 -10.56
C ASP A 345 -20.86 23.27 -9.48
N GLU A 346 -21.62 24.35 -9.81
CA GLU A 346 -21.90 25.43 -8.88
C GLU A 346 -22.63 25.03 -7.61
N LYS A 347 -23.29 23.87 -7.62
CA LYS A 347 -23.95 23.25 -6.45
C LYS A 347 -23.01 22.33 -5.67
N GLY A 348 -21.74 22.20 -6.10
CA GLY A 348 -20.75 21.31 -5.49
C GLY A 348 -20.96 19.83 -5.81
N ASN A 349 -21.77 19.46 -6.81
CA ASN A 349 -21.90 18.07 -7.21
C ASN A 349 -20.81 17.69 -8.20
N LEU A 350 -20.24 16.47 -8.04
CA LEU A 350 -19.24 15.94 -8.96
C LEU A 350 -19.90 15.52 -10.28
N GLN A 351 -19.50 16.18 -11.36
CA GLN A 351 -19.85 15.87 -12.74
C GLN A 351 -18.69 15.15 -13.40
N GLY A 352 -18.94 14.02 -14.08
CA GLY A 352 -17.92 13.22 -14.76
C GLY A 352 -18.27 12.98 -16.22
N PHE A 353 -17.26 12.98 -17.11
CA PHE A 353 -17.43 12.72 -18.53
C PHE A 353 -16.14 12.17 -19.14
N ARG A 354 -16.23 11.54 -20.32
CA ARG A 354 -15.08 11.03 -21.07
C ARG A 354 -14.74 11.90 -22.26
N ILE A 355 -13.44 11.94 -22.56
CA ILE A 355 -12.91 12.60 -23.75
C ILE A 355 -12.85 11.58 -24.88
N ASN A 356 -13.64 11.80 -25.94
CA ASN A 356 -13.62 10.95 -27.12
C ASN A 356 -12.38 11.23 -27.99
N ARG A 357 -12.02 12.53 -28.11
CA ARG A 357 -10.86 12.99 -28.87
C ARG A 357 -10.19 14.14 -28.17
N ALA A 358 -8.87 14.11 -28.12
CA ALA A 358 -8.01 15.17 -27.60
C ALA A 358 -7.10 15.67 -28.72
N GLU A 359 -7.10 17.01 -28.95
CA GLU A 359 -6.22 17.71 -29.89
C GLU A 359 -5.43 18.77 -29.11
N GLY A 360 -4.29 18.38 -28.55
CA GLY A 360 -3.56 19.22 -27.61
C GLY A 360 -4.39 19.53 -26.37
N THR A 361 -4.70 20.81 -26.17
CA THR A 361 -5.54 21.27 -25.04
C THR A 361 -7.02 21.44 -25.41
N GLU A 362 -7.41 21.20 -26.67
CA GLU A 362 -8.81 21.18 -27.10
C GLU A 362 -9.37 19.77 -26.99
N LEU A 363 -10.46 19.64 -26.22
CA LEU A 363 -11.03 18.37 -25.83
C LEU A 363 -12.46 18.22 -26.34
N PHE A 364 -12.77 17.06 -26.90
CA PHE A 364 -14.03 16.72 -27.55
C PHE A 364 -14.71 15.57 -26.81
N PRO A 365 -15.59 15.85 -25.85
CA PRO A 365 -16.44 14.82 -25.23
C PRO A 365 -17.59 14.44 -26.20
N LEU A 366 -18.36 13.38 -25.89
CA LEU A 366 -19.57 13.04 -26.63
C LEU A 366 -20.59 14.20 -26.64
N LYS A 367 -20.78 14.81 -25.46
CA LYS A 367 -21.56 16.02 -25.25
C LYS A 367 -20.80 16.92 -24.28
N VAL A 368 -20.65 18.21 -24.62
CA VAL A 368 -20.07 19.18 -23.67
C VAL A 368 -21.06 19.36 -22.52
N PRO A 369 -20.63 19.17 -21.24
CA PRO A 369 -21.55 19.34 -20.11
C PRO A 369 -22.11 20.77 -20.04
N GLU A 370 -23.40 20.89 -19.80
CA GLU A 370 -24.11 22.21 -19.80
C GLU A 370 -23.64 23.12 -18.66
N SER A 371 -23.22 22.55 -17.52
CA SER A 371 -22.69 23.27 -16.36
C SER A 371 -21.21 23.63 -16.47
N LEU A 372 -20.50 23.20 -17.55
CA LEU A 372 -19.10 23.51 -17.75
C LEU A 372 -18.94 24.98 -18.22
N LYS A 373 -18.12 25.74 -17.48
CA LYS A 373 -17.91 27.18 -17.75
C LYS A 373 -16.41 27.50 -17.80
N PRO A 374 -16.02 28.61 -18.47
CA PRO A 374 -14.67 29.15 -18.32
C PRO A 374 -14.30 29.36 -16.84
N GLY A 375 -13.08 29.03 -16.46
CA GLY A 375 -12.60 29.06 -15.06
C GLY A 375 -12.90 27.81 -14.25
N THR A 376 -13.73 26.86 -14.72
CA THR A 376 -13.99 25.61 -14.02
C THR A 376 -12.70 24.79 -13.92
N GLU A 377 -12.32 24.40 -12.68
CA GLU A 377 -11.20 23.50 -12.42
C GLU A 377 -11.56 22.06 -12.80
N LEU A 378 -10.68 21.42 -13.55
CA LEU A 378 -10.85 20.05 -14.04
C LEU A 378 -9.88 19.10 -13.34
N TYR A 379 -10.36 17.89 -13.08
CA TYR A 379 -9.59 16.78 -12.55
C TYR A 379 -9.66 15.61 -13.52
N ARG A 380 -8.56 14.82 -13.61
CA ARG A 380 -8.51 13.59 -14.39
C ARG A 380 -8.54 12.40 -13.44
N ASN A 381 -9.67 11.70 -13.41
CA ASN A 381 -9.89 10.52 -12.58
C ASN A 381 -9.62 9.17 -13.29
N GLU A 382 -9.48 9.18 -14.63
CA GLU A 382 -9.00 8.07 -15.46
C GLU A 382 -7.95 8.59 -16.45
N ASP A 383 -6.68 8.21 -16.28
CA ASP A 383 -5.57 8.50 -17.20
C ASP A 383 -5.29 7.26 -18.06
N ARG A 384 -5.86 7.22 -19.29
CA ARG A 384 -5.79 6.05 -20.17
C ARG A 384 -4.37 5.71 -20.61
N ALA A 385 -3.49 6.68 -20.77
CA ALA A 385 -2.11 6.42 -21.12
C ALA A 385 -1.35 5.78 -19.95
N PHE A 386 -1.61 6.25 -18.74
CA PHE A 386 -1.03 5.69 -17.51
C PHE A 386 -1.59 4.28 -17.23
N GLU A 387 -2.91 4.07 -17.35
CA GLU A 387 -3.52 2.75 -17.17
C GLU A 387 -2.94 1.70 -18.12
N LYS A 388 -2.79 2.04 -19.42
CA LYS A 388 -2.14 1.15 -20.40
C LYS A 388 -0.70 0.80 -20.01
N THR A 389 0.02 1.70 -19.37
CA THR A 389 1.36 1.42 -18.84
C THR A 389 1.27 0.47 -17.65
N MET A 390 0.26 0.65 -16.79
CA MET A 390 0.03 -0.22 -15.64
C MET A 390 -0.51 -1.61 -16.00
N GLU A 391 -1.12 -1.80 -17.16
CA GLU A 391 -1.58 -3.11 -17.66
C GLU A 391 -0.41 -4.02 -18.10
N LYS A 392 0.73 -3.43 -18.47
CA LYS A 392 1.93 -4.17 -18.93
C LYS A 392 2.84 -4.52 -17.76
N SER A 393 3.89 -5.30 -18.01
CA SER A 393 4.98 -5.47 -17.04
C SER A 393 5.66 -4.12 -16.84
N SER A 394 5.41 -3.50 -15.70
CA SER A 394 5.82 -2.11 -15.41
C SER A 394 7.02 -2.01 -14.47
N SER A 395 7.51 -3.15 -13.95
CA SER A 395 8.66 -3.21 -13.06
C SER A 395 9.36 -4.56 -13.13
N GLU A 396 10.67 -4.52 -12.88
CA GLU A 396 11.51 -5.67 -12.60
C GLU A 396 12.26 -5.44 -11.29
N ARG A 397 12.27 -6.45 -10.42
CA ARG A 397 13.09 -6.46 -9.20
C ARG A 397 14.22 -7.45 -9.37
N VAL A 398 15.46 -6.98 -9.22
CA VAL A 398 16.68 -7.78 -9.47
C VAL A 398 17.54 -7.81 -8.21
N LEU A 399 18.21 -8.95 -8.00
CA LEU A 399 19.26 -9.13 -7.01
C LEU A 399 20.62 -9.00 -7.69
N SER A 400 21.54 -8.29 -7.06
CA SER A 400 22.93 -8.25 -7.51
C SER A 400 23.64 -9.53 -7.06
N ILE A 401 24.24 -10.22 -8.01
CA ILE A 401 25.07 -11.40 -7.74
C ILE A 401 26.47 -11.19 -8.30
N ARG A 402 27.47 -11.62 -7.54
CA ARG A 402 28.86 -11.74 -8.01
C ARG A 402 29.08 -13.19 -8.39
N ILE A 403 29.50 -13.44 -9.62
CA ILE A 403 29.87 -14.76 -10.11
C ILE A 403 31.38 -14.80 -10.23
N ALA A 404 32.01 -15.85 -9.75
CA ALA A 404 33.42 -16.11 -9.93
C ALA A 404 33.62 -17.55 -10.43
N LEU A 405 34.48 -17.70 -11.42
CA LEU A 405 34.97 -18.98 -11.91
C LEU A 405 36.43 -19.11 -11.47
N SER A 406 36.75 -20.16 -10.75
CA SER A 406 38.11 -20.48 -10.33
C SER A 406 38.49 -21.90 -10.76
N GLN A 407 39.77 -22.11 -11.05
CA GLN A 407 40.28 -23.46 -11.26
C GLN A 407 40.31 -24.13 -9.90
N LYS A 408 39.97 -25.44 -9.87
CA LYS A 408 39.99 -26.22 -8.64
C LYS A 408 41.45 -26.47 -8.24
N ASP A 409 41.76 -26.17 -6.98
CA ASP A 409 43.10 -26.29 -6.44
C ASP A 409 43.66 -27.72 -6.70
N GLY A 410 44.84 -27.79 -7.34
CA GLY A 410 45.52 -29.04 -7.66
C GLY A 410 44.98 -29.86 -8.82
N SER A 411 44.02 -29.36 -9.59
CA SER A 411 43.42 -30.01 -10.77
C SER A 411 43.62 -29.21 -12.02
N THR A 412 44.04 -29.84 -13.12
CA THR A 412 44.08 -29.26 -14.50
C THR A 412 42.73 -29.41 -15.24
N GLU A 413 41.79 -30.15 -14.67
CA GLU A 413 40.53 -30.55 -15.34
C GLU A 413 39.26 -30.21 -14.53
N GLY A 414 39.36 -29.32 -13.60
CA GLY A 414 38.23 -28.98 -12.74
C GLY A 414 38.08 -27.47 -12.48
N PHE A 415 36.84 -27.00 -12.52
CA PHE A 415 36.50 -25.63 -12.19
C PHE A 415 35.44 -25.58 -11.11
N THR A 416 35.50 -24.53 -10.28
CA THR A 416 34.46 -24.15 -9.32
C THR A 416 33.79 -22.86 -9.78
N LEU A 417 32.50 -22.91 -10.08
CA LEU A 417 31.65 -21.74 -10.29
C LEU A 417 31.04 -21.36 -8.94
N SER A 418 31.35 -20.17 -8.46
CA SER A 418 30.74 -19.64 -7.24
C SER A 418 29.86 -18.44 -7.54
N ALA A 419 28.72 -18.34 -6.87
CA ALA A 419 27.85 -17.19 -6.93
C ALA A 419 27.57 -16.68 -5.52
N LYS A 420 27.73 -15.38 -5.32
CA LYS A 420 27.49 -14.71 -4.03
C LYS A 420 26.55 -13.55 -4.23
N THR A 421 25.43 -13.55 -3.47
CA THR A 421 24.49 -12.41 -3.44
C THR A 421 25.06 -11.27 -2.60
N GLU A 422 24.53 -10.06 -2.78
CA GLU A 422 24.84 -8.88 -1.95
C GLU A 422 24.55 -9.09 -0.46
N HIS A 423 23.77 -10.13 -0.10
CA HIS A 423 23.38 -10.46 1.29
C HIS A 423 24.18 -11.63 1.88
N GLY A 424 25.23 -12.07 1.18
CA GLY A 424 26.15 -13.06 1.70
C GLY A 424 25.74 -14.52 1.46
N VAL A 425 24.62 -14.80 0.80
CA VAL A 425 24.27 -16.15 0.36
C VAL A 425 25.27 -16.58 -0.70
N CYS A 426 25.96 -17.69 -0.47
CA CYS A 426 26.95 -18.24 -1.39
C CYS A 426 26.53 -19.64 -1.79
N ILE A 427 26.66 -19.93 -3.09
CA ILE A 427 26.59 -21.29 -3.62
C ILE A 427 27.82 -21.55 -4.47
N SER A 428 28.29 -22.80 -4.51
CA SER A 428 29.37 -23.21 -5.37
C SER A 428 29.03 -24.52 -6.03
N LEU A 429 29.42 -24.66 -7.28
CA LEU A 429 29.24 -25.86 -8.09
C LEU A 429 30.58 -26.22 -8.72
N ASP A 430 31.07 -27.45 -8.42
CA ASP A 430 32.22 -27.99 -9.07
C ASP A 430 31.81 -28.73 -10.34
N PHE A 431 32.52 -28.53 -11.43
CA PHE A 431 32.28 -29.24 -12.69
C PHE A 431 33.59 -29.55 -13.41
N PRO A 432 33.69 -30.73 -14.06
CA PRO A 432 34.82 -31.05 -14.90
C PRO A 432 34.78 -30.23 -16.20
N MET A 433 35.92 -29.68 -16.59
CA MET A 433 36.10 -29.02 -17.87
C MET A 433 37.56 -29.16 -18.30
N GLU A 434 37.80 -29.73 -19.47
CA GLU A 434 39.14 -29.82 -20.06
C GLU A 434 39.55 -28.44 -20.60
N LEU A 435 40.73 -27.98 -20.21
CA LEU A 435 41.33 -26.79 -20.79
C LEU A 435 41.85 -27.14 -22.18
N GLN A 436 41.39 -26.37 -23.16
CA GLN A 436 41.93 -26.42 -24.53
C GLN A 436 42.74 -25.18 -24.81
N GLU A 437 43.85 -25.32 -25.51
CA GLU A 437 44.70 -24.19 -25.90
C GLU A 437 43.90 -23.26 -26.83
N ALA A 438 43.87 -21.97 -26.49
CA ALA A 438 43.13 -20.98 -27.26
C ALA A 438 43.76 -20.80 -28.65
N ARG A 439 42.97 -20.97 -29.72
CA ARG A 439 43.42 -20.72 -31.10
C ARG A 439 43.85 -19.28 -31.34
N SER A 440 43.38 -18.37 -30.49
CA SER A 440 43.75 -16.94 -30.50
C SER A 440 43.62 -16.41 -29.07
N PRO A 441 44.73 -16.14 -28.33
CA PRO A 441 44.68 -15.60 -26.98
C PRO A 441 44.03 -14.23 -26.98
N GLN A 442 42.93 -14.05 -26.29
CA GLN A 442 42.29 -12.75 -26.09
C GLN A 442 42.51 -12.28 -24.66
N HIS A 443 43.65 -11.64 -24.43
CA HIS A 443 44.04 -11.13 -23.10
C HIS A 443 43.20 -9.89 -22.64
N GLU A 444 42.50 -9.22 -23.56
CA GLU A 444 41.82 -7.96 -23.28
C GLU A 444 40.31 -8.10 -22.96
N ASN A 445 39.71 -9.29 -23.06
CA ASN A 445 38.27 -9.49 -22.90
C ASN A 445 37.87 -10.28 -21.65
N ILE A 446 38.79 -10.53 -20.71
CA ILE A 446 38.50 -11.16 -19.42
C ILE A 446 38.56 -10.08 -18.35
N VAL A 447 37.40 -9.47 -18.05
CA VAL A 447 37.22 -8.58 -16.88
C VAL A 447 36.24 -9.24 -15.91
#